data_838cb484c0604e5582ff725c504de8a1
#
_entry.id   838cb484c0604e5582ff725c504de8a1
#
_cell.length_a   1.000
_cell.length_b   1.000
_cell.length_c   1.000
_cell.angle_alpha   90.00
_cell.angle_beta   90.00
_cell.angle_gamma   90.00
#
_symmetry.space_group_name_H-M   'P 1'
#
loop_
_entity.id
_entity.type
_entity.pdbx_description
1 polymer ?
#
loop_
_entity_poly.entity_id
_entity_poly.type
_entity_poly.pdbx_seq_one_letter_code
_entity_poly.pdbx_strand_id
1 'polypeptide(L)'
;MVSDTAEVFAGSFTQQEPIPEEAIDAAVAVMRHGRLHRYNTAPGETAEAALLEQEFAAMVGAQYCLAVASGGYAIATALRAVGVKPGDRVLSNAFTLAPVPGAIAAVGATPVFVDVTQGLVIDLEDLAAKLDQARVLLLSHMRGHICDMDRLMALCDAAGVTVVEDCAHTMGASWNGVP
;
A
#
# COMPACT_ATOMS: atom_id res chain seq x y z
N MET A 1 -33.77 -18.13 -10.92
CA MET A 1 -33.38 -18.79 -9.66
C MET A 1 -31.88 -18.80 -9.63
N VAL A 2 -31.29 -17.84 -8.95
CA VAL A 2 -29.84 -17.81 -8.67
C VAL A 2 -29.63 -18.82 -7.55
N SER A 3 -28.78 -19.82 -7.77
CA SER A 3 -28.45 -20.84 -6.76
C SER A 3 -27.71 -20.12 -5.62
N ASP A 4 -28.36 -20.02 -4.49
CA ASP A 4 -27.85 -19.43 -3.25
C ASP A 4 -26.99 -20.47 -2.51
N THR A 5 -25.85 -20.84 -3.12
CA THR A 5 -24.78 -21.52 -2.42
C THR A 5 -23.68 -20.50 -2.20
N ALA A 6 -23.89 -19.61 -1.22
CA ALA A 6 -22.80 -18.81 -0.68
C ALA A 6 -21.72 -19.80 -0.21
N GLU A 7 -20.55 -19.77 -0.84
CA GLU A 7 -19.38 -20.50 -0.33
C GLU A 7 -19.07 -19.94 1.07
N VAL A 8 -19.28 -20.79 2.08
CA VAL A 8 -18.95 -20.42 3.45
C VAL A 8 -17.48 -20.65 3.66
N PHE A 9 -16.74 -19.60 4.02
CA PHE A 9 -15.34 -19.72 4.41
C PHE A 9 -15.21 -20.67 5.60
N ALA A 10 -14.56 -21.82 5.39
CA ALA A 10 -14.36 -22.86 6.40
C ALA A 10 -12.95 -22.84 7.03
N GLY A 11 -12.09 -21.90 6.64
CA GLY A 11 -10.72 -21.77 7.14
C GLY A 11 -10.63 -20.97 8.43
N SER A 12 -9.42 -20.75 8.90
CA SER A 12 -9.09 -19.89 10.05
C SER A 12 -8.32 -18.67 9.59
N PHE A 13 -8.72 -17.47 10.00
CA PHE A 13 -7.96 -16.22 9.73
C PHE A 13 -6.59 -16.17 10.41
N THR A 14 -6.30 -17.11 11.30
CA THR A 14 -5.00 -17.25 11.99
C THR A 14 -4.19 -18.43 11.45
N GLN A 15 -4.68 -19.11 10.42
CA GLN A 15 -3.93 -20.22 9.80
C GLN A 15 -2.65 -19.68 9.15
N GLN A 16 -1.55 -20.36 9.41
CA GLN A 16 -0.28 -20.09 8.75
C GLN A 16 -0.12 -21.03 7.55
N GLU A 17 0.20 -20.48 6.41
CA GLU A 17 0.59 -21.26 5.23
C GLU A 17 2.06 -21.69 5.38
N PRO A 18 2.39 -22.98 5.10
CA PRO A 18 3.79 -23.40 5.10
C PRO A 18 4.55 -22.70 3.96
N ILE A 19 5.78 -22.32 4.22
CA ILE A 19 6.67 -21.78 3.20
C ILE A 19 7.05 -22.93 2.26
N PRO A 20 6.94 -22.78 0.92
CA PRO A 20 7.36 -23.79 -0.02
C PRO A 20 8.85 -24.16 0.14
N GLU A 21 9.19 -25.43 -0.04
CA GLU A 21 10.58 -25.92 0.11
C GLU A 21 11.55 -25.18 -0.83
N GLU A 22 11.12 -24.85 -2.04
CA GLU A 22 11.94 -24.10 -3.00
C GLU A 22 12.30 -22.70 -2.47
N ALA A 23 11.38 -22.05 -1.76
CA ALA A 23 11.63 -20.74 -1.14
C ALA A 23 12.58 -20.87 0.07
N ILE A 24 12.46 -21.95 0.85
CA ILE A 24 13.39 -22.26 1.94
C ILE A 24 14.79 -22.50 1.40
N ASP A 25 14.92 -23.33 0.36
CA ASP A 25 16.21 -23.64 -0.28
C ASP A 25 16.86 -22.39 -0.87
N ALA A 26 16.09 -21.52 -1.53
CA ALA A 26 16.57 -20.24 -2.04
C ALA A 26 17.10 -19.34 -0.92
N ALA A 27 16.36 -19.20 0.18
CA ALA A 27 16.81 -18.44 1.34
C ALA A 27 18.10 -19.01 1.95
N VAL A 28 18.20 -20.32 2.08
CA VAL A 28 19.41 -21.01 2.58
C VAL A 28 20.59 -20.77 1.64
N ALA A 29 20.39 -20.81 0.32
CA ALA A 29 21.44 -20.52 -0.66
C ALA A 29 21.98 -19.09 -0.50
N VAL A 30 21.09 -18.10 -0.38
CA VAL A 30 21.47 -16.69 -0.13
C VAL A 30 22.28 -16.55 1.16
N MET A 31 21.85 -17.19 2.25
CA MET A 31 22.59 -17.18 3.52
C MET A 31 23.98 -17.84 3.38
N ARG A 32 24.10 -18.93 2.64
CA ARG A 32 25.37 -19.65 2.48
C ARG A 32 26.41 -18.86 1.68
N HIS A 33 26.02 -18.17 0.61
CA HIS A 33 26.97 -17.34 -0.15
C HIS A 33 27.22 -15.95 0.49
N GLY A 34 26.39 -15.53 1.43
CA GLY A 34 26.59 -14.36 2.27
C GLY A 34 26.44 -12.98 1.58
N ARG A 35 26.00 -12.94 0.33
CA ARG A 35 25.76 -11.66 -0.41
C ARG A 35 24.35 -11.15 -0.08
N LEU A 36 24.21 -10.58 1.11
CA LEU A 36 22.91 -10.15 1.67
C LEU A 36 22.52 -8.73 1.28
N HIS A 37 23.41 -7.98 0.63
CA HIS A 37 23.15 -6.60 0.24
C HIS A 37 22.83 -6.52 -1.26
N ARG A 38 21.82 -5.75 -1.64
CA ARG A 38 21.39 -5.59 -3.03
C ARG A 38 22.49 -5.08 -3.98
N TYR A 39 23.54 -4.47 -3.46
CA TYR A 39 24.69 -3.97 -4.21
C TYR A 39 25.91 -4.92 -4.19
N ASN A 40 25.82 -6.04 -3.46
CA ASN A 40 26.91 -7.02 -3.36
C ASN A 40 26.55 -8.28 -4.17
N THR A 41 26.68 -8.18 -5.49
CA THR A 41 26.37 -9.27 -6.42
C THR A 41 27.65 -9.71 -7.14
N ALA A 42 27.66 -10.99 -7.60
CA ALA A 42 28.67 -11.49 -8.50
C ALA A 42 28.46 -10.94 -9.93
N PRO A 43 29.48 -10.95 -10.81
CA PRO A 43 29.31 -10.56 -12.20
C PRO A 43 28.18 -11.37 -12.88
N GLY A 44 27.19 -10.67 -13.44
CA GLY A 44 26.03 -11.29 -14.10
C GLY A 44 24.92 -11.75 -13.15
N GLU A 45 25.06 -11.59 -11.85
CA GLU A 45 24.05 -11.91 -10.85
C GLU A 45 23.13 -10.72 -10.61
N THR A 46 21.82 -10.97 -10.49
CA THR A 46 20.83 -9.98 -10.03
C THR A 46 20.50 -10.27 -8.57
N ALA A 47 20.51 -9.26 -7.70
CA ALA A 47 20.17 -9.43 -6.30
C ALA A 47 18.69 -9.83 -6.13
N GLU A 48 18.40 -10.71 -5.17
CA GLU A 48 17.03 -11.20 -4.89
C GLU A 48 16.03 -10.05 -4.66
N ALA A 49 16.45 -8.99 -3.96
CA ALA A 49 15.61 -7.81 -3.77
C ALA A 49 15.27 -7.10 -5.10
N ALA A 50 16.20 -7.07 -6.05
CA ALA A 50 15.96 -6.47 -7.36
C ALA A 50 15.07 -7.36 -8.25
N LEU A 51 15.18 -8.68 -8.13
CA LEU A 51 14.25 -9.62 -8.78
C LEU A 51 12.83 -9.44 -8.24
N LEU A 52 12.67 -9.40 -6.92
CA LEU A 52 11.39 -9.13 -6.28
C LEU A 52 10.77 -7.82 -6.80
N GLU A 53 11.54 -6.75 -6.87
CA GLU A 53 11.07 -5.44 -7.35
C GLU A 53 10.58 -5.51 -8.80
N GLN A 54 11.29 -6.23 -9.67
CA GLN A 54 10.91 -6.41 -11.07
C GLN A 54 9.63 -7.24 -11.21
N GLU A 55 9.55 -8.38 -10.52
CA GLU A 55 8.40 -9.27 -10.56
C GLU A 55 7.15 -8.61 -9.97
N PHE A 56 7.30 -7.92 -8.84
CA PHE A 56 6.19 -7.22 -8.20
C PHE A 56 5.69 -6.05 -9.05
N ALA A 57 6.59 -5.24 -9.62
CA ALA A 57 6.21 -4.16 -10.54
C ALA A 57 5.43 -4.70 -11.74
N ALA A 58 5.88 -5.81 -12.33
CA ALA A 58 5.18 -6.47 -13.44
C ALA A 58 3.79 -6.99 -13.02
N MET A 59 3.68 -7.57 -11.82
CA MET A 59 2.42 -8.12 -11.29
C MET A 59 1.35 -7.04 -11.09
N VAL A 60 1.76 -5.85 -10.60
CA VAL A 60 0.83 -4.74 -10.32
C VAL A 60 0.78 -3.70 -11.44
N GLY A 61 1.41 -3.95 -12.59
CA GLY A 61 1.43 -3.03 -13.72
C GLY A 61 2.15 -1.70 -13.45
N ALA A 62 2.99 -1.62 -12.41
CA ALA A 62 3.75 -0.44 -12.06
C ALA A 62 5.06 -0.35 -12.85
N GLN A 63 5.51 0.89 -13.16
CA GLN A 63 6.79 1.10 -13.83
C GLN A 63 7.98 0.83 -12.92
N TYR A 64 7.84 1.09 -11.64
CA TYR A 64 8.90 0.94 -10.63
C TYR A 64 8.35 0.32 -9.35
N CYS A 65 9.21 -0.41 -8.66
CA CYS A 65 8.97 -0.92 -7.33
C CYS A 65 10.24 -0.74 -6.48
N LEU A 66 10.08 -0.45 -5.21
CA LEU A 66 11.16 -0.42 -4.23
C LEU A 66 10.80 -1.29 -3.04
N ALA A 67 11.53 -2.37 -2.84
CA ALA A 67 11.39 -3.22 -1.67
C ALA A 67 12.00 -2.55 -0.42
N VAL A 68 11.24 -2.51 0.65
CA VAL A 68 11.64 -1.91 1.93
C VAL A 68 11.29 -2.82 3.10
N ALA A 69 11.84 -2.54 4.27
CA ALA A 69 11.79 -3.44 5.42
C ALA A 69 10.40 -3.54 6.09
N SER A 70 9.48 -2.60 5.84
CA SER A 70 8.14 -2.61 6.44
C SER A 70 7.17 -1.67 5.72
N GLY A 71 5.86 -1.93 5.86
CA GLY A 71 4.82 -1.05 5.32
C GLY A 71 4.88 0.38 5.88
N GLY A 72 5.14 0.55 7.17
CA GLY A 72 5.30 1.90 7.75
C GLY A 72 6.48 2.67 7.14
N TYR A 73 7.58 1.97 6.84
CA TYR A 73 8.70 2.59 6.12
C TYR A 73 8.36 2.87 4.65
N ALA A 74 7.60 1.99 4.00
CA ALA A 74 7.11 2.18 2.64
C ALA A 74 6.27 3.46 2.53
N ILE A 75 5.28 3.63 3.41
CA ILE A 75 4.42 4.82 3.45
C ILE A 75 5.24 6.08 3.68
N ALA A 76 6.14 6.10 4.67
CA ALA A 76 6.99 7.25 4.94
C ALA A 76 7.91 7.60 3.75
N THR A 77 8.38 6.58 3.02
CA THR A 77 9.20 6.76 1.81
C THR A 77 8.36 7.32 0.67
N ALA A 78 7.15 6.79 0.44
CA ALA A 78 6.23 7.28 -0.57
C ALA A 78 5.83 8.75 -0.31
N LEU A 79 5.50 9.11 0.94
CA LEU A 79 5.19 10.49 1.31
C LEU A 79 6.35 11.46 1.00
N ARG A 80 7.61 11.06 1.29
CA ARG A 80 8.78 11.85 0.91
C ARG A 80 8.96 11.94 -0.60
N ALA A 81 8.71 10.86 -1.32
CA ALA A 81 8.85 10.81 -2.77
C ALA A 81 7.86 11.74 -3.48
N VAL A 82 6.63 11.88 -2.98
CA VAL A 82 5.65 12.85 -3.48
C VAL A 82 5.84 14.26 -2.92
N GLY A 83 6.92 14.50 -2.18
CA GLY A 83 7.35 15.84 -1.77
C GLY A 83 6.85 16.34 -0.43
N VAL A 84 6.25 15.49 0.41
CA VAL A 84 5.83 15.87 1.78
C VAL A 84 7.05 16.27 2.63
N LYS A 85 6.95 17.40 3.31
CA LYS A 85 8.00 17.99 4.15
C LYS A 85 7.51 18.17 5.59
N PRO A 86 8.43 18.31 6.55
CA PRO A 86 8.08 18.71 7.90
C PRO A 86 7.25 19.99 7.93
N GLY A 87 6.14 19.96 8.69
CA GLY A 87 5.17 21.04 8.79
C GLY A 87 4.02 20.96 7.80
N ASP A 88 4.09 20.12 6.78
CA ASP A 88 2.98 19.90 5.85
C ASP A 88 1.81 19.18 6.53
N ARG A 89 0.65 19.23 5.88
CA ARG A 89 -0.54 18.48 6.25
C ARG A 89 -0.79 17.40 5.21
N VAL A 90 -1.28 16.22 5.64
CA VAL A 90 -1.61 15.09 4.78
C VAL A 90 -3.01 14.60 5.15
N LEU A 91 -3.91 14.55 4.17
CA LEU A 91 -5.24 13.94 4.34
C LEU A 91 -5.10 12.43 4.55
N SER A 92 -5.93 11.84 5.40
CA SER A 92 -6.01 10.39 5.57
C SER A 92 -7.36 9.99 6.13
N ASN A 93 -7.91 8.87 5.71
CA ASN A 93 -9.16 8.37 6.27
C ASN A 93 -8.99 7.93 7.74
N ALA A 94 -10.00 8.19 8.56
CA ALA A 94 -9.94 7.98 10.02
C ALA A 94 -9.96 6.49 10.42
N PHE A 95 -10.57 5.62 9.60
CA PHE A 95 -10.55 4.17 9.81
C PHE A 95 -9.31 3.57 9.15
N THR A 96 -8.26 3.40 9.94
CA THR A 96 -6.98 2.85 9.51
C THR A 96 -6.17 2.31 10.69
N LEU A 97 -5.01 1.71 10.41
CA LEU A 97 -4.06 1.26 11.43
C LEU A 97 -3.12 2.39 11.87
N ALA A 98 -2.68 2.34 13.12
CA ALA A 98 -1.77 3.33 13.71
C ALA A 98 -0.49 3.62 12.88
N PRO A 99 0.13 2.65 12.17
CA PRO A 99 1.28 2.94 11.30
C PRO A 99 1.00 3.96 10.19
N VAL A 100 -0.25 4.11 9.73
CA VAL A 100 -0.60 5.05 8.66
C VAL A 100 -0.45 6.51 9.12
N PRO A 101 -1.18 7.01 10.14
CA PRO A 101 -0.92 8.34 10.67
C PRO A 101 0.46 8.44 11.32
N GLY A 102 1.02 7.34 11.83
CA GLY A 102 2.37 7.28 12.37
C GLY A 102 3.44 7.57 11.31
N ALA A 103 3.26 7.11 10.08
CA ALA A 103 4.17 7.41 8.97
C ALA A 103 4.08 8.89 8.55
N ILE A 104 2.89 9.50 8.59
CA ILE A 104 2.72 10.96 8.39
C ILE A 104 3.52 11.72 9.45
N ALA A 105 3.37 11.36 10.72
CA ALA A 105 4.12 11.99 11.82
C ALA A 105 5.63 11.75 11.69
N ALA A 106 6.06 10.58 11.24
CA ALA A 106 7.47 10.24 11.06
C ALA A 106 8.18 11.05 9.96
N VAL A 107 7.44 11.61 9.00
CA VAL A 107 7.99 12.56 8.03
C VAL A 107 7.91 14.02 8.50
N GLY A 108 7.44 14.25 9.73
CA GLY A 108 7.27 15.59 10.32
C GLY A 108 6.00 16.32 9.87
N ALA A 109 5.07 15.64 9.22
CA ALA A 109 3.80 16.18 8.78
C ALA A 109 2.68 15.93 9.80
N THR A 110 1.55 16.60 9.63
CA THR A 110 0.37 16.47 10.49
C THR A 110 -0.79 15.83 9.73
N PRO A 111 -1.39 14.74 10.24
CA PRO A 111 -2.54 14.14 9.60
C PRO A 111 -3.78 15.04 9.72
N VAL A 112 -4.54 15.11 8.63
CA VAL A 112 -5.89 15.70 8.58
C VAL A 112 -6.85 14.55 8.31
N PHE A 113 -7.62 14.19 9.32
CA PHE A 113 -8.51 13.05 9.17
C PHE A 113 -9.76 13.41 8.37
N VAL A 114 -10.07 12.55 7.43
CA VAL A 114 -11.31 12.50 6.67
C VAL A 114 -12.19 11.42 7.28
N ASP A 115 -13.46 11.73 7.47
CA ASP A 115 -14.42 10.79 8.04
C ASP A 115 -14.61 9.56 7.16
N VAL A 116 -15.30 8.56 7.69
CA VAL A 116 -15.65 7.34 7.00
C VAL A 116 -17.15 7.11 7.02
N THR A 117 -17.65 6.49 5.96
CA THR A 117 -19.05 6.11 5.85
C THR A 117 -19.36 4.91 6.76
N GLN A 118 -20.65 4.53 6.86
CA GLN A 118 -21.06 3.28 7.53
C GLN A 118 -20.48 2.03 6.86
N GLY A 119 -20.10 2.12 5.57
CA GLY A 119 -19.41 1.05 4.84
C GLY A 119 -17.91 0.98 5.12
N LEU A 120 -17.39 1.77 6.06
CA LEU A 120 -15.98 1.80 6.47
C LEU A 120 -15.00 2.23 5.36
N VAL A 121 -15.50 2.88 4.33
CA VAL A 121 -14.68 3.56 3.32
C VAL A 121 -14.63 5.05 3.59
N ILE A 122 -13.62 5.73 3.04
CA ILE A 122 -13.49 7.19 3.15
C ILE A 122 -14.79 7.89 2.70
N ASP A 123 -15.22 8.90 3.43
CA ASP A 123 -16.37 9.72 3.05
C ASP A 123 -15.93 10.77 2.03
N LEU A 124 -16.42 10.63 0.80
CA LEU A 124 -16.05 11.50 -0.32
C LEU A 124 -16.64 12.91 -0.21
N GLU A 125 -17.71 13.11 0.55
CA GLU A 125 -18.26 14.45 0.80
C GLU A 125 -17.37 15.20 1.80
N ASP A 126 -16.95 14.53 2.87
CA ASP A 126 -16.01 15.10 3.85
C ASP A 126 -14.62 15.30 3.22
N LEU A 127 -14.18 14.39 2.35
CA LEU A 127 -12.96 14.56 1.57
C LEU A 127 -13.03 15.85 0.73
N ALA A 128 -14.12 16.02 -0.04
CA ALA A 128 -14.30 17.20 -0.89
C ALA A 128 -14.26 18.50 -0.09
N ALA A 129 -14.81 18.52 1.12
CA ALA A 129 -14.78 19.68 2.02
C ALA A 129 -13.39 19.97 2.62
N LYS A 130 -12.43 19.04 2.51
CA LYS A 130 -11.09 19.15 3.13
C LYS A 130 -9.94 19.21 2.12
N LEU A 131 -10.21 19.08 0.82
CA LEU A 131 -9.16 19.02 -0.22
C LEU A 131 -8.25 20.26 -0.26
N ASP A 132 -8.74 21.41 0.18
CA ASP A 132 -7.94 22.65 0.28
C ASP A 132 -6.92 22.65 1.42
N GLN A 133 -7.03 21.69 2.34
CA GLN A 133 -6.21 21.62 3.55
C GLN A 133 -4.86 20.92 3.39
N ALA A 134 -4.66 20.16 2.30
CA ALA A 134 -3.42 19.45 2.04
C ALA A 134 -3.21 19.20 0.54
N ARG A 135 -1.99 18.83 0.16
CA ARG A 135 -1.62 18.50 -1.23
C ARG A 135 -1.46 17.00 -1.47
N VAL A 136 -1.57 16.20 -0.42
CA VAL A 136 -1.43 14.75 -0.49
C VAL A 136 -2.54 14.11 0.34
N LEU A 137 -3.17 13.08 -0.23
CA LEU A 137 -4.05 12.14 0.45
C LEU A 137 -3.30 10.81 0.60
N LEU A 138 -3.15 10.33 1.82
CA LEU A 138 -2.77 8.96 2.13
C LEU A 138 -4.04 8.15 2.37
N LEU A 139 -4.45 7.39 1.36
CA LEU A 139 -5.67 6.58 1.37
C LEU A 139 -5.33 5.16 1.84
N SER A 140 -5.91 4.73 2.95
CA SER A 140 -5.75 3.35 3.44
C SER A 140 -7.00 2.53 3.11
N HIS A 141 -6.82 1.45 2.36
CA HIS A 141 -7.88 0.48 2.04
C HIS A 141 -8.06 -0.52 3.19
N MET A 142 -8.39 0.01 4.36
CA MET A 142 -8.48 -0.75 5.60
C MET A 142 -9.45 -1.92 5.48
N ARG A 143 -9.00 -3.12 5.87
CA ARG A 143 -9.77 -4.38 5.79
C ARG A 143 -10.22 -4.78 4.38
N GLY A 144 -9.60 -4.24 3.34
CA GLY A 144 -9.95 -4.53 1.95
C GLY A 144 -11.16 -3.74 1.43
N HIS A 145 -11.63 -2.74 2.18
CA HIS A 145 -12.72 -1.87 1.72
C HIS A 145 -12.17 -0.80 0.77
N ILE A 146 -12.57 -0.89 -0.49
CA ILE A 146 -12.20 0.07 -1.54
C ILE A 146 -13.41 0.99 -1.78
N CYS A 147 -13.19 2.29 -1.80
CA CYS A 147 -14.23 3.28 -2.11
C CYS A 147 -14.43 3.40 -3.63
N ASP A 148 -15.36 4.26 -4.07
CA ASP A 148 -15.48 4.64 -5.46
C ASP A 148 -14.22 5.42 -5.88
N MET A 149 -13.25 4.70 -6.48
CA MET A 149 -11.97 5.26 -6.88
C MET A 149 -12.09 6.24 -8.04
N ASP A 150 -13.05 6.03 -8.96
CA ASP A 150 -13.26 6.96 -10.08
C ASP A 150 -13.67 8.33 -9.55
N ARG A 151 -14.59 8.36 -8.60
CA ARG A 151 -15.04 9.59 -7.96
C ARG A 151 -13.96 10.22 -7.07
N LEU A 152 -13.23 9.42 -6.30
CA LEU A 152 -12.14 9.89 -5.47
C LEU A 152 -11.06 10.57 -6.31
N MET A 153 -10.61 9.91 -7.38
CA MET A 153 -9.57 10.46 -8.24
C MET A 153 -10.03 11.73 -8.95
N ALA A 154 -11.29 11.77 -9.44
CA ALA A 154 -11.83 12.99 -10.03
C ALA A 154 -11.83 14.19 -9.07
N LEU A 155 -12.14 13.97 -7.78
CA LEU A 155 -12.08 15.01 -6.75
C LEU A 155 -10.64 15.46 -6.47
N CYS A 156 -9.71 14.51 -6.31
CA CYS A 156 -8.31 14.79 -6.02
C CYS A 156 -7.63 15.50 -7.19
N ASP A 157 -7.84 15.05 -8.43
CA ASP A 157 -7.27 15.66 -9.63
C ASP A 157 -7.75 17.10 -9.83
N ALA A 158 -9.05 17.34 -9.65
CA ALA A 158 -9.60 18.69 -9.74
C ALA A 158 -9.01 19.67 -8.71
N ALA A 159 -8.62 19.16 -7.54
CA ALA A 159 -7.99 19.93 -6.47
C ALA A 159 -6.45 19.95 -6.51
N GLY A 160 -5.83 19.19 -7.41
CA GLY A 160 -4.36 19.03 -7.48
C GLY A 160 -3.79 18.31 -6.26
N VAL A 161 -4.54 17.35 -5.70
CA VAL A 161 -4.14 16.50 -4.56
C VAL A 161 -3.59 15.18 -5.08
N THR A 162 -2.36 14.87 -4.71
CA THR A 162 -1.72 13.58 -5.05
C THR A 162 -2.22 12.49 -4.12
N VAL A 163 -2.63 11.34 -4.67
CA VAL A 163 -3.06 10.18 -3.89
C VAL A 163 -1.92 9.20 -3.72
N VAL A 164 -1.69 8.76 -2.49
CA VAL A 164 -0.82 7.62 -2.12
C VAL A 164 -1.72 6.57 -1.49
N GLU A 165 -1.73 5.35 -2.05
CA GLU A 165 -2.57 4.26 -1.57
C GLU A 165 -1.79 3.31 -0.67
N ASP A 166 -2.34 3.01 0.51
CA ASP A 166 -1.91 1.91 1.37
C ASP A 166 -2.77 0.68 1.05
N CYS A 167 -2.17 -0.23 0.27
CA CYS A 167 -2.79 -1.45 -0.24
C CYS A 167 -2.46 -2.70 0.62
N ALA A 168 -2.04 -2.53 1.87
CA ALA A 168 -1.66 -3.67 2.73
C ALA A 168 -2.78 -4.73 2.88
N HIS A 169 -4.05 -4.32 2.80
CA HIS A 169 -5.21 -5.21 2.88
C HIS A 169 -5.90 -5.47 1.53
N THR A 170 -5.35 -4.97 0.43
CA THR A 170 -5.92 -5.09 -0.93
C THR A 170 -4.93 -5.67 -1.92
N MET A 171 -3.93 -6.43 -1.44
CA MET A 171 -2.97 -7.09 -2.31
C MET A 171 -3.68 -7.97 -3.34
N GLY A 172 -3.40 -7.73 -4.64
CA GLY A 172 -4.04 -8.44 -5.75
C GLY A 172 -5.47 -8.02 -6.08
N ALA A 173 -6.04 -7.03 -5.37
CA ALA A 173 -7.29 -6.41 -5.76
C ALA A 173 -7.09 -5.52 -7.00
N SER A 174 -8.21 -5.23 -7.68
CA SER A 174 -8.21 -4.31 -8.82
C SER A 174 -9.48 -3.46 -8.80
N TRP A 175 -9.40 -2.26 -9.33
CA TRP A 175 -10.54 -1.39 -9.60
C TRP A 175 -10.77 -1.32 -11.11
N ASN A 176 -11.94 -1.76 -11.59
CA ASN A 176 -12.26 -1.82 -13.03
C ASN A 176 -11.21 -2.56 -13.87
N GLY A 177 -10.58 -3.61 -13.30
CA GLY A 177 -9.53 -4.40 -13.97
C GLY A 177 -8.13 -3.78 -13.96
N VAL A 178 -7.95 -2.64 -13.29
CA VAL A 178 -6.64 -2.02 -13.05
C VAL A 178 -6.18 -2.42 -11.64
N PRO A 179 -4.97 -3.03 -11.49
CA PRO A 179 -4.43 -3.42 -10.17
C PRO A 179 -4.25 -2.26 -9.22
#